data_5a5b4d0c07660e5cbd5c29fd43d32010
#
_entry.id   5a5b4d0c07660e5cbd5c29fd43d32010
#
_cell.length_a   1.000
_cell.length_b   1.000
_cell.length_c   1.000
_cell.angle_alpha   90.00
_cell.angle_beta   90.00
_cell.angle_gamma   90.00
#
_symmetry.space_group_name_H-M   'P 1'
#
loop_
_entity.id
_entity.type
_entity.pdbx_description
1 polymer ?
#
loop_
_entity_poly.entity_id
_entity_poly.type
_entity_poly.pdbx_seq_one_letter_code
_entity_poly.pdbx_strand_id
1 'polypeptide(L)'
;MNKGELRTHFLALLNRSDCTDALADTFIDQAIGRIRRTLRIPSMEKQQTYSVTSPGGLSKIVLPADFLEAIDTYYDGDALVRLPLHEMLAYQKTGGLGSPRYFTRELGTFYLHPQPTGGTLYLNYYSELEALVADSDINALTVVASDVIIYTALGYASDYFLDERGQLFDGKAAVFLAEVQEQADTAEQSGGTQVMRPTTTYED
;
A
#
# COMPACT_ATOMS: atom_id res chain seq x y z
N MET A 1 8.94 0.13 17.49
CA MET A 1 8.20 0.41 18.76
C MET A 1 6.87 -0.33 18.71
N ASN A 2 6.35 -0.80 19.87
CA ASN A 2 4.97 -1.33 19.94
C ASN A 2 3.97 -0.19 20.23
N LYS A 3 2.65 -0.50 20.20
CA LYS A 3 1.59 0.50 20.42
C LYS A 3 1.72 1.21 21.78
N GLY A 4 1.99 0.46 22.86
CA GLY A 4 2.13 1.03 24.21
C GLY A 4 3.33 1.96 24.36
N GLU A 5 4.45 1.62 23.70
CA GLU A 5 5.64 2.47 23.63
C GLU A 5 5.39 3.75 22.83
N LEU A 6 4.66 3.64 21.69
CA LEU A 6 4.24 4.80 20.89
C LEU A 6 3.39 5.76 21.72
N ARG A 7 2.37 5.22 22.43
CA ARG A 7 1.51 6.01 23.33
C ARG A 7 2.32 6.72 24.40
N THR A 8 3.21 5.99 25.07
CA THR A 8 4.05 6.55 26.13
C THR A 8 4.92 7.68 25.62
N HIS A 9 5.57 7.49 24.47
CA HIS A 9 6.42 8.50 23.86
C HIS A 9 5.61 9.71 23.36
N PHE A 10 4.47 9.49 22.74
CA PHE A 10 3.55 10.55 22.31
C PHE A 10 3.11 11.41 23.50
N LEU A 11 2.65 10.81 24.62
CA LEU A 11 2.21 11.51 25.81
C LEU A 11 3.37 12.32 26.44
N ALA A 12 4.57 11.76 26.47
CA ALA A 12 5.74 12.46 26.98
C ALA A 12 6.07 13.72 26.17
N LEU A 13 6.00 13.66 24.82
CA LEU A 13 6.26 14.80 23.93
C LEU A 13 5.13 15.83 23.95
N LEU A 14 3.89 15.38 24.03
CA LEU A 14 2.72 16.26 24.16
C LEU A 14 2.77 17.05 25.46
N ASN A 15 3.23 16.40 26.56
CA ASN A 15 3.39 16.95 27.88
C ASN A 15 2.12 17.62 28.45
N ARG A 16 0.98 16.88 28.36
CA ARG A 16 -0.34 17.32 28.86
C ARG A 16 -0.96 16.27 29.75
N SER A 17 -1.43 16.68 30.91
CA SER A 17 -2.07 15.80 31.90
C SER A 17 -3.54 15.52 31.59
N ASP A 18 -4.15 16.29 30.69
CA ASP A 18 -5.56 16.15 30.27
C ASP A 18 -5.73 15.23 29.04
N CYS A 19 -4.64 14.72 28.45
CA CYS A 19 -4.68 13.72 27.40
C CYS A 19 -4.69 12.31 28.01
N THR A 20 -5.82 11.62 27.88
CA THR A 20 -5.95 10.23 28.34
C THR A 20 -5.33 9.25 27.33
N ASP A 21 -5.01 8.02 27.78
CA ASP A 21 -4.47 6.96 26.91
C ASP A 21 -5.39 6.66 25.72
N ALA A 22 -6.71 6.63 25.94
CA ALA A 22 -7.70 6.39 24.89
C ALA A 22 -7.71 7.53 23.85
N LEU A 23 -7.51 8.76 24.27
CA LEU A 23 -7.42 9.91 23.38
C LEU A 23 -6.09 9.89 22.59
N ALA A 24 -4.98 9.53 23.25
CA ALA A 24 -3.69 9.33 22.62
C ALA A 24 -3.77 8.25 21.53
N ASP A 25 -4.40 7.11 21.82
CA ASP A 25 -4.61 6.05 20.83
C ASP A 25 -5.42 6.55 19.62
N THR A 26 -6.44 7.37 19.85
CA THR A 26 -7.23 7.97 18.76
C THR A 26 -6.35 8.82 17.83
N PHE A 27 -5.46 9.64 18.36
CA PHE A 27 -4.55 10.45 17.55
C PHE A 27 -3.51 9.58 16.81
N ILE A 28 -3.01 8.52 17.44
CA ILE A 28 -2.10 7.56 16.81
C ILE A 28 -2.80 6.84 15.64
N ASP A 29 -4.04 6.38 15.83
CA ASP A 29 -4.82 5.72 14.78
C ASP A 29 -5.12 6.66 13.60
N GLN A 30 -5.44 7.94 13.89
CA GLN A 30 -5.62 8.96 12.85
C GLN A 30 -4.31 9.21 12.07
N ALA A 31 -3.17 9.25 12.78
CA ALA A 31 -1.86 9.42 12.17
C ALA A 31 -1.53 8.25 11.22
N ILE A 32 -1.69 7.01 11.69
CA ILE A 32 -1.50 5.81 10.87
C ILE A 32 -2.43 5.84 9.66
N GLY A 33 -3.71 6.21 9.85
CA GLY A 33 -4.69 6.36 8.80
C GLY A 33 -4.32 7.42 7.75
N ARG A 34 -3.63 8.51 8.14
CA ARG A 34 -3.10 9.53 7.22
C ARG A 34 -1.91 9.02 6.44
N ILE A 35 -0.93 8.41 7.14
CA ILE A 35 0.32 7.94 6.56
C ILE A 35 0.07 6.83 5.53
N ARG A 36 -0.79 5.85 5.83
CA ARG A 36 -1.10 4.73 4.92
C ARG A 36 -1.70 5.16 3.57
N ARG A 37 -2.23 6.37 3.46
CA ARG A 37 -2.79 6.90 2.19
C ARG A 37 -1.71 7.27 1.18
N THR A 38 -0.52 7.61 1.65
CA THR A 38 0.57 8.13 0.81
C THR A 38 1.81 7.24 0.80
N LEU A 39 2.14 6.62 1.92
CA LEU A 39 3.37 5.85 2.08
C LEU A 39 3.28 4.50 1.36
N ARG A 40 4.33 4.17 0.60
CA ARG A 40 4.57 2.87 0.01
C ARG A 40 6.00 2.45 0.33
N ILE A 41 6.16 1.42 1.14
CA ILE A 41 7.48 0.92 1.57
C ILE A 41 7.59 -0.58 1.28
N PRO A 42 8.80 -1.10 1.02
CA PRO A 42 9.01 -2.51 0.69
C PRO A 42 8.45 -3.49 1.72
N SER A 43 8.41 -3.11 3.00
CA SER A 43 7.83 -3.93 4.06
C SER A 43 6.31 -4.10 4.00
N MET A 44 5.62 -3.35 3.13
CA MET A 44 4.19 -3.52 2.81
C MET A 44 3.95 -4.44 1.61
N GLU A 45 5.00 -4.87 0.92
CA GLU A 45 4.88 -5.72 -0.24
C GLU A 45 4.51 -7.15 0.13
N LYS A 46 3.54 -7.69 -0.58
CA LYS A 46 3.11 -9.09 -0.45
C LYS A 46 2.92 -9.70 -1.84
N GLN A 47 3.08 -11.01 -1.90
CA GLN A 47 2.75 -11.79 -3.09
C GLN A 47 1.59 -12.74 -2.78
N GLN A 48 0.58 -12.74 -3.64
CA GLN A 48 -0.51 -13.70 -3.63
C GLN A 48 -0.50 -14.51 -4.93
N THR A 49 -0.60 -15.82 -4.79
CA THR A 49 -0.64 -16.76 -5.91
C THR A 49 -2.05 -17.33 -6.06
N TYR A 50 -2.55 -17.36 -7.29
CA TYR A 50 -3.85 -17.95 -7.63
C TYR A 50 -3.66 -19.06 -8.65
N SER A 51 -4.04 -20.28 -8.29
CA SER A 51 -4.08 -21.40 -9.24
C SER A 51 -5.38 -21.36 -10.02
N VAL A 52 -5.29 -21.27 -11.33
CA VAL A 52 -6.44 -21.29 -12.24
C VAL A 52 -6.58 -22.71 -12.75
N THR A 53 -7.70 -23.37 -12.41
CA THR A 53 -8.03 -24.71 -12.91
C THR A 53 -9.04 -24.62 -14.04
N SER A 54 -8.79 -25.41 -15.08
CA SER A 54 -9.58 -25.44 -16.34
C SER A 54 -10.92 -26.17 -16.23
N PRO A 55 -11.76 -26.21 -17.30
CA PRO A 55 -12.26 -25.13 -18.14
C PRO A 55 -13.50 -24.47 -17.52
N GLY A 56 -13.63 -23.20 -17.71
CA GLY A 56 -14.56 -22.34 -16.98
C GLY A 56 -13.85 -21.64 -15.83
N GLY A 57 -12.51 -21.73 -15.83
CA GLY A 57 -11.63 -21.12 -14.87
C GLY A 57 -11.88 -19.63 -14.70
N LEU A 58 -11.52 -19.13 -13.55
CA LEU A 58 -11.79 -17.78 -13.11
C LEU A 58 -11.20 -16.75 -14.08
N SER A 59 -12.06 -16.18 -14.95
CA SER A 59 -11.74 -14.88 -15.54
C SER A 59 -11.78 -13.79 -14.46
N LYS A 60 -12.20 -14.17 -13.25
CA LYS A 60 -12.47 -13.29 -12.12
C LYS A 60 -11.66 -13.75 -10.91
N ILE A 61 -10.72 -12.93 -10.46
CA ILE A 61 -9.85 -13.16 -9.30
C ILE A 61 -10.26 -12.21 -8.20
N VAL A 62 -10.66 -12.73 -7.05
CA VAL A 62 -10.97 -11.93 -5.87
C VAL A 62 -9.65 -11.48 -5.23
N LEU A 63 -9.49 -10.18 -5.03
CA LEU A 63 -8.32 -9.60 -4.41
C LEU A 63 -8.26 -9.92 -2.91
N PRO A 64 -7.05 -9.98 -2.31
CA PRO A 64 -6.90 -10.12 -0.88
C PRO A 64 -7.61 -9.00 -0.11
N ALA A 65 -8.08 -9.29 1.11
CA ALA A 65 -8.78 -8.29 1.93
C ALA A 65 -7.89 -7.09 2.30
N ASP A 66 -6.59 -7.31 2.40
CA ASP A 66 -5.56 -6.32 2.70
C ASP A 66 -4.96 -5.67 1.44
N PHE A 67 -5.56 -5.89 0.26
CA PHE A 67 -5.08 -5.33 -1.00
C PHE A 67 -5.23 -3.81 -1.06
N LEU A 68 -4.13 -3.10 -1.19
CA LEU A 68 -4.10 -1.65 -1.37
C LEU A 68 -3.89 -1.27 -2.84
N GLU A 69 -2.79 -1.73 -3.44
CA GLU A 69 -2.38 -1.38 -4.79
C GLU A 69 -1.55 -2.50 -5.43
N ALA A 70 -1.77 -2.78 -6.73
CA ALA A 70 -0.95 -3.75 -7.46
C ALA A 70 0.37 -3.11 -7.87
N ILE A 71 1.46 -3.82 -7.62
CA ILE A 71 2.79 -3.51 -8.11
C ILE A 71 2.93 -4.13 -9.50
N ASP A 72 2.88 -5.47 -9.53
CA ASP A 72 3.00 -6.26 -10.74
C ASP A 72 2.04 -7.44 -10.74
N THR A 73 1.64 -7.86 -11.93
CA THR A 73 0.75 -9.02 -12.11
C THR A 73 1.29 -9.86 -13.26
N TYR A 74 1.57 -11.12 -12.99
CA TYR A 74 2.12 -12.08 -13.96
C TYR A 74 1.22 -13.30 -14.10
N TYR A 75 1.17 -13.85 -15.30
CA TYR A 75 0.49 -15.12 -15.56
C TYR A 75 1.47 -16.09 -16.23
N ASP A 76 1.75 -17.21 -15.55
CA ASP A 76 2.75 -18.22 -15.97
C ASP A 76 4.12 -17.63 -16.38
N GLY A 77 4.51 -16.50 -15.78
CA GLY A 77 5.75 -15.78 -16.02
C GLY A 77 5.64 -14.60 -16.99
N ASP A 78 4.52 -14.45 -17.70
CA ASP A 78 4.27 -13.31 -18.59
C ASP A 78 3.61 -12.15 -17.84
N ALA A 79 4.15 -10.94 -17.97
CA ALA A 79 3.58 -9.75 -17.37
C ALA A 79 2.25 -9.38 -18.02
N LEU A 80 1.22 -9.08 -17.18
CA LEU A 80 -0.08 -8.64 -17.65
C LEU A 80 -0.15 -7.12 -17.76
N VAL A 81 -0.84 -6.63 -18.77
CA VAL A 81 -1.08 -5.20 -18.98
C VAL A 81 -2.44 -4.80 -18.38
N ARG A 82 -2.44 -3.76 -17.55
CA ARG A 82 -3.70 -3.23 -17.00
C ARG A 82 -4.43 -2.39 -18.03
N LEU A 83 -5.70 -2.71 -18.28
CA LEU A 83 -6.58 -1.94 -19.13
C LEU A 83 -7.66 -1.22 -18.33
N PRO A 84 -8.15 -0.05 -18.80
CA PRO A 84 -9.38 0.54 -18.32
C PRO A 84 -10.58 -0.39 -18.53
N LEU A 85 -11.59 -0.32 -17.65
CA LEU A 85 -12.75 -1.21 -17.70
C LEU A 85 -13.49 -1.16 -19.04
N HIS A 86 -13.65 0.02 -19.65
CA HIS A 86 -14.36 0.16 -20.93
C HIS A 86 -13.65 -0.55 -22.09
N GLU A 87 -12.32 -0.54 -22.12
CA GLU A 87 -11.54 -1.29 -23.10
C GLU A 87 -11.65 -2.81 -22.87
N MET A 88 -11.52 -3.24 -21.63
CA MET A 88 -11.68 -4.65 -21.27
C MET A 88 -13.05 -5.19 -21.68
N LEU A 89 -14.14 -4.44 -21.51
CA LEU A 89 -15.48 -4.83 -21.94
C LEU A 89 -15.60 -4.96 -23.46
N ALA A 90 -14.85 -4.16 -24.23
CA ALA A 90 -14.78 -4.30 -25.67
C ALA A 90 -14.09 -5.61 -26.08
N TYR A 91 -12.97 -5.95 -25.43
CA TYR A 91 -12.28 -7.22 -25.66
C TYR A 91 -13.11 -8.43 -25.24
N GLN A 92 -13.82 -8.36 -24.13
CA GLN A 92 -14.68 -9.47 -23.66
C GLN A 92 -15.81 -9.81 -24.64
N LYS A 93 -16.33 -8.84 -25.41
CA LYS A 93 -17.34 -9.08 -26.46
C LYS A 93 -16.83 -9.98 -27.59
N THR A 94 -15.54 -9.96 -27.86
CA THR A 94 -14.95 -10.80 -28.91
C THR A 94 -14.73 -12.24 -28.45
N GLY A 95 -14.85 -12.50 -27.15
CA GLY A 95 -14.57 -13.79 -26.54
C GLY A 95 -13.10 -14.17 -26.66
N GLY A 96 -12.72 -15.31 -26.14
CA GLY A 96 -11.39 -15.88 -26.29
C GLY A 96 -10.97 -16.67 -25.06
N LEU A 97 -10.51 -17.89 -25.31
CA LEU A 97 -9.84 -18.74 -24.33
C LEU A 97 -8.35 -18.74 -24.64
N GLY A 98 -7.50 -18.71 -23.62
CA GLY A 98 -6.06 -18.77 -23.79
C GLY A 98 -5.29 -18.13 -22.63
N SER A 99 -3.99 -17.92 -22.85
CA SER A 99 -3.15 -17.23 -21.87
C SER A 99 -3.58 -15.76 -21.77
N PRO A 100 -3.93 -15.27 -20.57
CA PRO A 100 -4.24 -13.87 -20.33
C PRO A 100 -3.07 -12.96 -20.67
N ARG A 101 -3.39 -11.80 -21.24
CA ARG A 101 -2.44 -10.71 -21.50
C ARG A 101 -2.83 -9.42 -20.83
N TYR A 102 -4.12 -9.29 -20.52
CA TYR A 102 -4.70 -8.07 -19.98
C TYR A 102 -5.48 -8.37 -18.71
N PHE A 103 -5.49 -7.40 -17.81
CA PHE A 103 -6.37 -7.43 -16.64
C PHE A 103 -7.00 -6.06 -16.40
N THR A 104 -8.14 -6.04 -15.73
CA THR A 104 -8.77 -4.83 -15.22
C THR A 104 -9.27 -5.05 -13.80
N ARG A 105 -9.39 -3.97 -13.02
CA ARG A 105 -9.92 -4.00 -11.66
C ARG A 105 -11.35 -3.46 -11.62
N GLU A 106 -12.24 -4.23 -11.04
CA GLU A 106 -13.61 -3.81 -10.73
C GLU A 106 -14.05 -4.39 -9.38
N LEU A 107 -14.56 -3.54 -8.49
CA LEU A 107 -15.15 -3.94 -7.19
C LEU A 107 -14.34 -4.97 -6.39
N GLY A 108 -13.04 -4.75 -6.22
CA GLY A 108 -12.19 -5.67 -5.47
C GLY A 108 -11.89 -6.99 -6.18
N THR A 109 -12.01 -7.01 -7.49
CA THR A 109 -11.80 -8.18 -8.35
C THR A 109 -10.95 -7.81 -9.54
N PHE A 110 -10.07 -8.72 -9.98
CA PHE A 110 -9.44 -8.64 -11.30
C PHE A 110 -10.18 -9.51 -12.29
N TYR A 111 -10.41 -8.98 -13.48
CA TYR A 111 -10.88 -9.71 -14.65
C TYR A 111 -9.71 -9.89 -15.60
N LEU A 112 -9.53 -11.10 -16.11
CA LEU A 112 -8.45 -11.48 -17.02
C LEU A 112 -8.99 -11.65 -18.45
N HIS A 113 -8.19 -11.27 -19.45
CA HIS A 113 -8.50 -11.49 -20.85
C HIS A 113 -7.23 -11.79 -21.67
N PRO A 114 -7.23 -12.78 -22.57
CA PRO A 114 -8.23 -13.86 -22.77
C PRO A 114 -8.57 -14.62 -21.48
N GLN A 115 -9.70 -15.33 -21.49
CA GLN A 115 -10.09 -16.16 -20.34
C GLN A 115 -9.11 -17.31 -20.19
N PRO A 116 -8.47 -17.49 -19.01
CA PRO A 116 -7.50 -18.55 -18.79
C PRO A 116 -8.15 -19.95 -18.84
N THR A 117 -7.41 -20.90 -19.37
CA THR A 117 -7.80 -22.32 -19.41
C THR A 117 -7.10 -23.18 -18.38
N GLY A 118 -6.18 -22.64 -17.62
CA GLY A 118 -5.37 -23.27 -16.57
C GLY A 118 -4.05 -22.54 -16.48
N GLY A 119 -3.42 -22.51 -15.33
CA GLY A 119 -2.15 -21.81 -15.07
C GLY A 119 -2.12 -21.12 -13.73
N THR A 120 -1.12 -20.27 -13.53
CA THR A 120 -0.89 -19.60 -12.25
C THR A 120 -0.77 -18.08 -12.41
N LEU A 121 -1.59 -17.34 -11.67
CA LEU A 121 -1.49 -15.89 -11.56
C LEU A 121 -0.69 -15.53 -10.31
N TYR A 122 0.28 -14.67 -10.46
CA TYR A 122 1.06 -14.06 -9.39
C TYR A 122 0.72 -12.58 -9.30
N LEU A 123 0.29 -12.15 -8.13
CA LEU A 123 -0.03 -10.77 -7.82
C LEU A 123 0.94 -10.26 -6.77
N ASN A 124 1.83 -9.35 -7.14
CA ASN A 124 2.63 -8.57 -6.21
C ASN A 124 1.88 -7.27 -5.91
N TYR A 125 1.70 -6.95 -4.64
CA TYR A 125 0.88 -5.82 -4.23
C TYR A 125 1.34 -5.21 -2.92
N TYR A 126 1.04 -3.93 -2.72
CA TYR A 126 1.12 -3.30 -1.41
C TYR A 126 -0.09 -3.70 -0.58
N SER A 127 0.17 -4.22 0.61
CA SER A 127 -0.87 -4.60 1.58
C SER A 127 -1.18 -3.45 2.52
N GLU A 128 -2.41 -3.41 3.03
CA GLU A 128 -2.74 -2.54 4.16
C GLU A 128 -1.91 -2.93 5.39
N LEU A 129 -1.59 -1.92 6.20
CA LEU A 129 -0.91 -2.13 7.47
C LEU A 129 -1.84 -2.84 8.45
N GLU A 130 -1.30 -3.78 9.20
CA GLU A 130 -2.03 -4.45 10.27
C GLU A 130 -2.44 -3.46 11.35
N ALA A 131 -3.68 -3.61 11.84
CA ALA A 131 -4.20 -2.74 12.90
C ALA A 131 -3.48 -3.00 14.22
N LEU A 132 -3.19 -1.95 14.97
CA LEU A 132 -2.62 -2.03 16.31
C LEU A 132 -3.78 -2.10 17.33
N VAL A 133 -4.06 -3.27 17.87
CA VAL A 133 -5.16 -3.50 18.82
C VAL A 133 -4.61 -3.56 20.25
N ALA A 134 -3.69 -4.46 20.54
CA ALA A 134 -3.06 -4.61 21.83
C ALA A 134 -1.83 -3.70 21.98
N ASP A 135 -1.46 -3.39 23.21
CA ASP A 135 -0.28 -2.55 23.51
C ASP A 135 1.04 -3.19 23.05
N SER A 136 1.07 -4.52 22.90
CA SER A 136 2.21 -5.26 22.40
C SER A 136 2.32 -5.29 20.88
N ASP A 137 1.28 -4.84 20.14
CA ASP A 137 1.22 -4.97 18.70
C ASP A 137 2.23 -4.07 18.00
N ILE A 138 2.79 -4.61 16.93
CA ILE A 138 3.71 -3.93 16.03
C ILE A 138 3.23 -4.14 14.59
N ASN A 139 3.51 -3.20 13.72
CA ASN A 139 3.34 -3.37 12.27
C ASN A 139 4.56 -2.81 11.52
N ALA A 140 4.58 -2.94 10.20
CA ALA A 140 5.70 -2.48 9.39
C ALA A 140 6.05 -0.99 9.65
N LEU A 141 5.04 -0.13 9.78
CA LEU A 141 5.24 1.31 10.00
C LEU A 141 5.81 1.60 11.39
N THR A 142 5.38 0.89 12.44
CA THR A 142 5.90 1.09 13.81
C THR A 142 7.36 0.68 13.97
N VAL A 143 7.85 -0.18 13.07
CA VAL A 143 9.25 -0.61 13.04
C VAL A 143 10.12 0.40 12.28
N VAL A 144 9.65 0.85 11.12
CA VAL A 144 10.45 1.67 10.18
C VAL A 144 10.33 3.16 10.48
N ALA A 145 9.14 3.64 10.85
CA ALA A 145 8.80 5.06 10.88
C ALA A 145 7.94 5.45 12.11
N SER A 146 8.36 5.02 13.30
CA SER A 146 7.66 5.36 14.55
C SER A 146 7.62 6.86 14.84
N ASP A 147 8.65 7.58 14.44
CA ASP A 147 8.76 9.04 14.54
C ASP A 147 7.73 9.76 13.66
N VAL A 148 7.52 9.30 12.43
CA VAL A 148 6.48 9.82 11.54
C VAL A 148 5.10 9.69 12.20
N ILE A 149 4.80 8.52 12.80
CA ILE A 149 3.53 8.30 13.50
C ILE A 149 3.37 9.31 14.65
N ILE A 150 4.39 9.43 15.50
CA ILE A 150 4.35 10.28 16.69
C ILE A 150 4.16 11.74 16.30
N TYR A 151 4.95 12.28 15.36
CA TYR A 151 4.83 13.69 14.99
C TYR A 151 3.55 13.99 14.22
N THR A 152 3.04 13.04 13.42
CA THR A 152 1.71 13.19 12.79
C THR A 152 0.59 13.18 13.83
N ALA A 153 0.67 12.32 14.85
CA ALA A 153 -0.29 12.27 15.95
C ALA A 153 -0.24 13.55 16.80
N LEU A 154 0.96 14.11 17.05
CA LEU A 154 1.13 15.38 17.73
C LEU A 154 0.51 16.55 16.96
N GLY A 155 0.53 16.52 15.62
CA GLY A 155 -0.21 17.48 14.79
C GLY A 155 -1.71 17.45 15.10
N TYR A 156 -2.35 16.29 15.06
CA TYR A 156 -3.76 16.12 15.39
C TYR A 156 -4.08 16.53 16.85
N ALA A 157 -3.22 16.18 17.79
CA ALA A 157 -3.37 16.57 19.17
C ALA A 157 -3.27 18.10 19.34
N SER A 158 -2.37 18.74 18.60
CA SER A 158 -2.21 20.20 18.64
C SER A 158 -3.46 20.92 18.15
N ASP A 159 -4.10 20.42 17.09
CA ASP A 159 -5.37 20.96 16.61
C ASP A 159 -6.48 20.81 17.66
N TYR A 160 -6.55 19.63 18.31
CA TYR A 160 -7.54 19.36 19.34
C TYR A 160 -7.39 20.25 20.58
N PHE A 161 -6.14 20.43 21.03
CA PHE A 161 -5.81 21.20 22.24
C PHE A 161 -5.53 22.68 21.98
N LEU A 162 -5.62 23.13 20.72
CA LEU A 162 -5.25 24.50 20.29
C LEU A 162 -3.81 24.88 20.68
N ASP A 163 -2.86 23.93 20.48
CA ASP A 163 -1.46 24.10 20.81
C ASP A 163 -0.72 24.80 19.66
N GLU A 164 -0.01 25.89 19.96
CA GLU A 164 0.73 26.68 18.96
C GLU A 164 1.86 25.90 18.27
N ARG A 165 2.29 24.76 18.82
CA ARG A 165 3.34 23.89 18.26
C ARG A 165 2.86 23.08 17.05
N GLY A 166 1.59 23.13 16.67
CA GLY A 166 1.00 22.31 15.61
C GLY A 166 1.76 22.40 14.28
N GLN A 167 2.08 23.61 13.82
CA GLN A 167 2.84 23.80 12.58
C GLN A 167 4.26 23.19 12.63
N LEU A 168 4.90 23.23 13.81
CA LEU A 168 6.20 22.60 14.00
C LEU A 168 6.11 21.07 13.89
N PHE A 169 5.07 20.46 14.47
CA PHE A 169 4.87 19.01 14.41
C PHE A 169 4.51 18.54 13.01
N ASP A 170 3.61 19.25 12.32
CA ASP A 170 3.28 18.94 10.93
C ASP A 170 4.50 19.08 9.99
N GLY A 171 5.31 20.12 10.19
CA GLY A 171 6.56 20.32 9.44
C GLY A 171 7.53 19.15 9.62
N LYS A 172 7.75 18.70 10.87
CA LYS A 172 8.61 17.54 11.15
C LYS A 172 8.03 16.25 10.59
N ALA A 173 6.72 16.02 10.74
CA ALA A 173 6.05 14.84 10.18
C ALA A 173 6.23 14.75 8.66
N ALA A 174 6.11 15.89 7.96
CA ALA A 174 6.29 15.94 6.51
C ALA A 174 7.73 15.61 6.09
N VAL A 175 8.74 16.14 6.82
CA VAL A 175 10.15 15.84 6.55
C VAL A 175 10.45 14.36 6.75
N PHE A 176 10.08 13.80 7.90
CA PHE A 176 10.33 12.38 8.20
C PHE A 176 9.60 11.45 7.24
N LEU A 177 8.36 11.80 6.83
CA LEU A 177 7.62 11.01 5.84
C LEU A 177 8.36 11.01 4.48
N ALA A 178 8.89 12.16 4.07
CA ALA A 178 9.67 12.26 2.84
C ALA A 178 10.97 11.44 2.91
N GLU A 179 11.68 11.47 4.03
CA GLU A 179 12.91 10.69 4.25
C GLU A 179 12.64 9.17 4.19
N VAL A 180 11.54 8.71 4.79
CA VAL A 180 11.15 7.28 4.73
C VAL A 180 10.78 6.87 3.31
N GLN A 181 10.07 7.70 2.55
CA GLN A 181 9.74 7.43 1.15
C GLN A 181 11.02 7.44 0.27
N GLU A 182 11.92 8.40 0.45
CA GLU A 182 13.19 8.45 -0.28
C GLU A 182 14.06 7.21 0.01
N GLN A 183 14.07 6.74 1.26
CA GLN A 183 14.75 5.49 1.62
C GLN A 183 14.13 4.28 0.91
N ALA A 184 12.79 4.21 0.81
CA ALA A 184 12.09 3.14 0.11
C ALA A 184 12.40 3.16 -1.39
N ASP A 185 12.31 4.33 -2.02
CA ASP A 185 12.60 4.52 -3.45
C ASP A 185 14.07 4.17 -3.78
N THR A 186 15.00 4.54 -2.88
CA THR A 186 16.42 4.19 -3.03
C THR A 186 16.65 2.69 -2.89
N ALA A 187 15.93 2.03 -1.98
CA ALA A 187 16.03 0.58 -1.79
C ALA A 187 15.52 -0.19 -3.02
N GLU A 188 14.45 0.27 -3.65
CA GLU A 188 13.90 -0.31 -4.87
C GLU A 188 14.87 -0.17 -6.06
N GLN A 189 15.59 0.95 -6.13
CA GLN A 189 16.57 1.21 -7.20
C GLN A 189 17.95 0.58 -6.93
N SER A 190 18.22 0.15 -5.70
CA SER A 190 19.51 -0.40 -5.31
C SER A 190 19.73 -1.79 -5.91
N GLY A 191 20.84 -1.97 -6.67
CA GLY A 191 21.30 -3.26 -7.18
C GLY A 191 21.02 -3.52 -8.67
N GLY A 192 20.35 -2.61 -9.37
CA GLY A 192 20.13 -2.67 -10.81
C GLY A 192 20.84 -1.56 -11.58
N THR A 193 21.36 -1.87 -12.77
CA THR A 193 21.78 -0.84 -13.72
C THR A 193 20.53 -0.17 -14.28
N GLN A 194 20.32 1.11 -14.02
CA GLN A 194 19.24 1.87 -14.65
C GLN A 194 19.44 1.94 -16.16
N VAL A 195 18.69 1.17 -16.92
CA VAL A 195 18.67 1.21 -18.37
C VAL A 195 17.48 2.06 -18.80
N MET A 196 17.73 3.29 -19.23
CA MET A 196 16.72 4.08 -19.92
C MET A 196 16.43 3.42 -21.27
N ARG A 197 15.28 2.76 -21.41
CA ARG A 197 14.77 2.30 -22.71
C ARG A 197 14.02 3.45 -23.36
N PRO A 198 14.42 3.95 -24.54
CA PRO A 198 13.61 4.94 -25.25
C PRO A 198 12.24 4.33 -25.62
N THR A 199 11.18 5.01 -25.28
CA THR A 199 9.80 4.63 -25.60
C THR A 199 9.39 5.01 -27.04
N THR A 200 10.32 5.29 -27.92
CA THR A 200 10.02 5.53 -29.34
C THR A 200 9.77 4.22 -30.05
N THR A 201 8.52 3.85 -30.20
CA THR A 201 8.06 2.96 -31.26
C THR A 201 8.21 3.72 -32.57
N TYR A 202 9.20 3.36 -33.40
CA TYR A 202 9.15 3.73 -34.81
C TYR A 202 8.06 2.83 -35.42
N GLU A 203 6.92 3.42 -35.76
CA GLU A 203 5.99 2.81 -36.70
C GLU A 203 6.62 2.99 -38.11
N ASP A 204 7.04 1.87 -38.74
CA ASP A 204 7.29 1.76 -40.16
C ASP A 204 6.00 1.38 -40.89
#